data_f042d69146b61cec8559df19287acdac
#
_entry.id   f042d69146b61cec8559df19287acdac
#
_cell.length_a   1.000
_cell.length_b   1.000
_cell.length_c   1.000
_cell.angle_alpha   90.00
_cell.angle_beta   90.00
_cell.angle_gamma   90.00
#
_symmetry.space_group_name_H-M   'P 1'
#
loop_
_entity.id
_entity.type
_entity.pdbx_description
1 polymer ?
#
loop_
_entity_poly.entity_id
_entity_poly.type
_entity_poly.pdbx_seq_one_letter_code
_entity_poly.pdbx_strand_id
1 'polypeptide(L)'
;MLTINKNLIQLDVEAETAEEAIRAAGALLAAENKVEDRYIDAMVKGFEDVGPYIVLSPSIAIPHARPEHGVLEQGFSLIRLKNPVVFGHPTNDPVQLVCAICGTDSTSHIGMLQSIAAVLGDKTKLEIILNSDSEEEILSILN
;
A
#
# COMPACT_ATOMS: atom_id res chain seq x y z
N MET A 1 6.17 -3.36 -14.54
CA MET A 1 5.49 -2.06 -14.67
C MET A 1 4.25 -2.02 -13.78
N LEU A 2 4.10 -0.94 -13.03
CA LEU A 2 2.89 -0.75 -12.24
C LEU A 2 1.75 -0.31 -13.14
N THR A 3 0.60 -0.95 -12.99
CA THR A 3 -0.61 -0.54 -13.69
C THR A 3 -1.71 -0.40 -12.66
N ILE A 4 -2.20 0.80 -12.47
CA ILE A 4 -3.19 1.11 -11.46
C ILE A 4 -4.21 2.08 -12.06
N ASN A 5 -5.49 1.87 -11.75
CA ASN A 5 -6.54 2.80 -12.12
C ASN A 5 -6.99 3.59 -10.89
N LYS A 6 -7.84 4.59 -11.10
CA LYS A 6 -8.24 5.46 -9.98
C LYS A 6 -9.06 4.77 -8.89
N ASN A 7 -9.60 3.58 -9.17
CA ASN A 7 -10.31 2.80 -8.15
C ASN A 7 -9.37 2.16 -7.14
N LEU A 8 -8.08 2.13 -7.44
CA LEU A 8 -7.04 1.59 -6.57
C LEU A 8 -6.25 2.68 -5.85
N ILE A 9 -6.70 3.92 -5.93
CA ILE A 9 -6.09 5.07 -5.27
C ILE A 9 -7.15 5.80 -4.44
N GLN A 10 -6.78 6.24 -3.24
CA GLN A 10 -7.66 7.08 -2.44
C GLN A 10 -6.84 8.06 -1.62
N LEU A 11 -7.22 9.34 -1.69
CA LEU A 11 -6.56 10.42 -0.95
C LEU A 11 -7.38 10.82 0.27
N ASP A 12 -6.73 11.46 1.24
CA ASP A 12 -7.35 11.98 2.44
C ASP A 12 -8.13 10.93 3.24
N VAL A 13 -7.57 9.72 3.32
CA VAL A 13 -8.18 8.63 4.08
C VAL A 13 -8.00 8.87 5.57
N GLU A 14 -9.09 8.76 6.32
CA GLU A 14 -9.04 8.87 7.78
C GLU A 14 -8.85 7.50 8.40
N ALA A 15 -7.81 7.35 9.21
CA ALA A 15 -7.53 6.15 9.97
C ALA A 15 -6.84 6.56 11.26
N GLU A 16 -7.20 5.93 12.37
CA GLU A 16 -6.61 6.23 13.68
C GLU A 16 -5.53 5.23 14.07
N THR A 17 -5.57 4.03 13.49
CA THR A 17 -4.65 2.94 13.81
C THR A 17 -4.04 2.35 12.56
N ALA A 18 -2.92 1.64 12.74
CA ALA A 18 -2.27 0.91 11.66
C ALA A 18 -3.23 -0.12 11.03
N GLU A 19 -3.99 -0.82 11.87
CA GLU A 19 -4.97 -1.80 11.38
C GLU A 19 -6.00 -1.16 10.46
N GLU A 20 -6.57 -0.02 10.86
CA GLU A 20 -7.53 0.70 10.03
C GLU A 20 -6.93 1.12 8.69
N ALA A 21 -5.69 1.60 8.71
CA ALA A 21 -4.99 2.01 7.50
C ALA A 21 -4.74 0.83 6.55
N ILE A 22 -4.29 -0.30 7.09
CA ILE A 22 -4.06 -1.52 6.31
C ILE A 22 -5.37 -2.01 5.69
N ARG A 23 -6.46 -2.02 6.48
CA ARG A 23 -7.76 -2.45 5.99
C ARG A 23 -8.29 -1.53 4.89
N ALA A 24 -8.09 -0.22 5.02
CA ALA A 24 -8.52 0.74 3.99
C ALA A 24 -7.81 0.49 2.66
N ALA A 25 -6.50 0.26 2.69
CA ALA A 25 -5.74 -0.05 1.48
C ALA A 25 -6.17 -1.39 0.88
N GLY A 26 -6.35 -2.40 1.73
CA GLY A 26 -6.79 -3.73 1.30
C GLY A 26 -8.19 -3.74 0.71
N ALA A 27 -9.08 -2.89 1.23
CA ALA A 27 -10.45 -2.80 0.72
C ALA A 27 -10.50 -2.36 -0.74
N LEU A 28 -9.56 -1.53 -1.19
CA LEU A 28 -9.48 -1.14 -2.59
C LEU A 28 -9.12 -2.34 -3.48
N LEU A 29 -8.22 -3.19 -3.01
CA LEU A 29 -7.86 -4.41 -3.73
C LEU A 29 -9.04 -5.37 -3.82
N ALA A 30 -9.78 -5.55 -2.72
CA ALA A 30 -10.94 -6.43 -2.70
C ALA A 30 -12.07 -5.91 -3.59
N ALA A 31 -12.31 -4.61 -3.58
CA ALA A 31 -13.34 -4.00 -4.43
C ALA A 31 -13.06 -4.18 -5.92
N GLU A 32 -11.78 -4.28 -6.31
CA GLU A 32 -11.37 -4.51 -7.70
C GLU A 32 -11.11 -5.99 -7.99
N ASN A 33 -11.56 -6.89 -7.11
CA ASN A 33 -11.44 -8.34 -7.26
C ASN A 33 -9.99 -8.84 -7.42
N LYS A 34 -9.04 -8.12 -6.82
CA LYS A 34 -7.64 -8.56 -6.80
C LYS A 34 -7.39 -9.56 -5.70
N VAL A 35 -8.14 -9.45 -4.59
CA VAL A 35 -8.00 -10.33 -3.43
C VAL A 35 -9.36 -10.66 -2.85
N GLU A 36 -9.43 -11.77 -2.12
CA GLU A 36 -10.55 -12.11 -1.26
C GLU A 36 -10.42 -11.34 0.07
N ASP A 37 -11.54 -11.16 0.79
CA ASP A 37 -11.52 -10.45 2.08
C ASP A 37 -10.55 -11.06 3.09
N ARG A 38 -10.36 -12.37 3.07
CA ARG A 38 -9.42 -13.06 3.97
C ARG A 38 -7.96 -12.62 3.77
N TYR A 39 -7.63 -12.08 2.61
CA TYR A 39 -6.29 -11.53 2.37
C TYR A 39 -6.05 -10.29 3.22
N ILE A 40 -7.07 -9.46 3.39
CA ILE A 40 -6.99 -8.27 4.24
C ILE A 40 -6.72 -8.70 5.68
N ASP A 41 -7.45 -9.68 6.18
CA ASP A 41 -7.23 -10.22 7.52
C ASP A 41 -5.82 -10.78 7.66
N ALA A 42 -5.30 -11.43 6.62
CA ALA A 42 -3.94 -11.98 6.64
C ALA A 42 -2.87 -10.89 6.74
N MET A 43 -3.07 -9.77 6.04
CA MET A 43 -2.16 -8.62 6.13
C MET A 43 -2.14 -8.03 7.54
N VAL A 44 -3.32 -7.88 8.14
CA VAL A 44 -3.43 -7.35 9.51
C VAL A 44 -2.79 -8.31 10.51
N LYS A 45 -3.08 -9.59 10.38
CA LYS A 45 -2.50 -10.61 11.26
C LYS A 45 -0.97 -10.64 11.17
N GLY A 46 -0.43 -10.57 9.97
CA GLY A 46 1.02 -10.53 9.77
C GLY A 46 1.65 -9.33 10.46
N PHE A 47 1.02 -8.17 10.37
CA PHE A 47 1.48 -6.97 11.05
C PHE A 47 1.42 -7.14 12.57
N GLU A 48 0.34 -7.68 13.12
CA GLU A 48 0.19 -7.90 14.55
C GLU A 48 1.21 -8.91 15.09
N ASP A 49 1.46 -10.00 14.34
CA ASP A 49 2.35 -11.09 14.78
C ASP A 49 3.83 -10.72 14.67
N VAL A 50 4.23 -9.99 13.66
CA VAL A 50 5.64 -9.71 13.36
C VAL A 50 6.05 -8.28 13.72
N GLY A 51 5.11 -7.34 13.70
CA GLY A 51 5.39 -5.93 13.99
C GLY A 51 5.50 -5.09 12.72
N PRO A 52 6.09 -3.88 12.83
CA PRO A 52 6.04 -2.88 11.76
C PRO A 52 7.05 -3.11 10.62
N TYR A 53 7.36 -4.35 10.31
CA TYR A 53 8.29 -4.71 9.23
C TYR A 53 7.86 -4.17 7.87
N ILE A 54 6.57 -3.88 7.70
CA ILE A 54 6.02 -3.35 6.43
C ILE A 54 6.33 -1.87 6.21
N VAL A 55 6.83 -1.16 7.22
CA VAL A 55 7.22 0.25 7.10
C VAL A 55 8.64 0.31 6.57
N LEU A 56 8.79 0.23 5.26
CA LEU A 56 10.07 0.00 4.58
C LEU A 56 10.91 1.26 4.38
N SER A 57 10.31 2.43 4.46
CA SER A 57 11.01 3.70 4.32
C SER A 57 10.25 4.78 5.09
N PRO A 58 10.85 5.95 5.33
CA PRO A 58 10.18 7.00 6.09
C PRO A 58 8.79 7.31 5.55
N SER A 59 7.78 7.24 6.40
CA SER A 59 6.39 7.57 6.13
C SER A 59 5.64 6.62 5.18
N ILE A 60 6.24 5.49 4.77
CA ILE A 60 5.66 4.59 3.77
C ILE A 60 5.56 3.17 4.30
N ALA A 61 4.34 2.61 4.28
CA ALA A 61 4.10 1.21 4.61
C ALA A 61 3.65 0.44 3.35
N ILE A 62 4.11 -0.80 3.21
CA ILE A 62 3.74 -1.67 2.10
C ILE A 62 3.21 -3.00 2.66
N PRO A 63 1.94 -3.02 3.12
CA PRO A 63 1.35 -4.25 3.64
C PRO A 63 1.21 -5.30 2.53
N HIS A 64 1.44 -6.55 2.91
CA HIS A 64 1.30 -7.68 2.00
C HIS A 64 1.15 -8.97 2.80
N ALA A 65 0.71 -10.02 2.12
CA ALA A 65 0.62 -11.36 2.67
C ALA A 65 0.97 -12.36 1.56
N ARG A 66 0.88 -13.65 1.84
CA ARG A 66 1.23 -14.68 0.86
C ARG A 66 0.09 -14.92 -0.12
N PRO A 67 0.40 -15.37 -1.37
CA PRO A 67 -0.63 -15.62 -2.38
C PRO A 67 -1.74 -16.56 -1.92
N GLU A 68 -1.41 -17.60 -1.14
CA GLU A 68 -2.38 -18.59 -0.66
C GLU A 68 -3.43 -18.00 0.30
N HIS A 69 -3.21 -16.78 0.79
CA HIS A 69 -4.16 -16.12 1.67
C HIS A 69 -5.30 -15.41 0.92
N GLY A 70 -5.42 -15.61 -0.38
CA GLY A 70 -6.57 -15.15 -1.12
C GLY A 70 -6.29 -14.18 -2.26
N VAL A 71 -5.10 -14.24 -2.86
CA VAL A 71 -4.82 -13.44 -4.06
C VAL A 71 -5.51 -14.05 -5.26
N LEU A 72 -6.29 -13.24 -5.96
CA LEU A 72 -6.99 -13.63 -7.19
C LEU A 72 -6.24 -13.14 -8.42
N GLU A 73 -5.66 -11.94 -8.34
CA GLU A 73 -4.97 -11.30 -9.43
C GLU A 73 -3.91 -10.37 -8.86
N GLN A 74 -2.77 -10.24 -9.53
CA GLN A 74 -1.75 -9.33 -9.01
C GLN A 74 -2.22 -7.87 -9.09
N GLY A 75 -1.80 -7.06 -8.14
CA GLY A 75 -2.16 -5.66 -8.13
C GLY A 75 -1.59 -4.92 -6.94
N PHE A 76 -1.82 -3.62 -6.93
CA PHE A 76 -1.51 -2.84 -5.75
C PHE A 76 -2.50 -1.69 -5.62
N SER A 77 -2.64 -1.18 -4.39
CA SER A 77 -3.44 0.00 -4.10
C SER A 77 -2.59 1.01 -3.36
N LEU A 78 -2.98 2.28 -3.45
CA LEU A 78 -2.30 3.35 -2.74
C LEU A 78 -3.33 4.21 -2.03
N ILE A 79 -3.16 4.38 -0.73
CA ILE A 79 -3.92 5.37 0.02
C ILE A 79 -2.97 6.39 0.62
N ARG A 80 -3.42 7.64 0.67
CA ARG A 80 -2.73 8.70 1.40
C ARG A 80 -3.59 9.07 2.59
N LEU A 81 -3.01 8.94 3.78
CA LEU A 81 -3.72 9.24 5.02
C LEU A 81 -3.84 10.76 5.19
N LYS A 82 -5.02 11.20 5.65
CA LYS A 82 -5.27 12.60 5.94
C LYS A 82 -4.33 13.09 7.05
N ASN A 83 -4.17 12.28 8.09
CA ASN A 83 -3.23 12.51 9.17
C ASN A 83 -2.30 11.30 9.28
N PRO A 84 -1.00 11.52 9.47
CA PRO A 84 -0.06 10.39 9.63
C PRO A 84 -0.45 9.50 10.82
N VAL A 85 -0.16 8.22 10.69
CA VAL A 85 -0.52 7.20 11.69
C VAL A 85 0.73 6.48 12.17
N VAL A 86 0.80 6.25 13.48
CA VAL A 86 1.91 5.51 14.09
C VAL A 86 1.69 4.01 13.88
N PHE A 87 2.67 3.35 13.25
CA PHE A 87 2.68 1.90 13.06
C PHE A 87 3.57 1.19 14.07
N GLY A 88 4.39 1.94 14.81
CA GLY A 88 5.30 1.39 15.80
C GLY A 88 6.73 1.21 15.31
N HIS A 89 7.08 1.72 14.14
CA HIS A 89 8.44 1.60 13.61
C HIS A 89 9.38 2.61 14.31
N PRO A 90 10.57 2.16 14.76
CA PRO A 90 11.45 3.03 15.56
C PRO A 90 12.00 4.25 14.82
N THR A 91 12.11 4.20 13.50
CA THR A 91 12.73 5.31 12.74
C THR A 91 11.87 5.85 11.61
N ASN A 92 10.93 5.06 11.07
CA ASN A 92 10.17 5.44 9.87
C ASN A 92 8.77 6.00 10.12
N ASP A 93 8.31 5.96 11.36
CA ASP A 93 7.02 6.55 11.74
C ASP A 93 7.06 8.07 11.75
N PRO A 94 5.91 8.74 11.60
CA PRO A 94 4.60 8.17 11.30
C PRO A 94 4.42 7.88 9.81
N VAL A 95 3.42 7.03 9.50
CA VAL A 95 3.12 6.62 8.13
C VAL A 95 2.07 7.54 7.50
N GLN A 96 2.29 7.96 6.28
CA GLN A 96 1.35 8.78 5.51
C GLN A 96 0.88 8.09 4.24
N LEU A 97 1.72 7.24 3.62
CA LEU A 97 1.34 6.45 2.43
C LEU A 97 1.28 4.98 2.78
N VAL A 98 0.22 4.32 2.34
CA VAL A 98 0.07 2.87 2.50
C VAL A 98 -0.19 2.27 1.12
N CYS A 99 0.73 1.42 0.67
CA CYS A 99 0.66 0.74 -0.62
C CYS A 99 0.50 -0.76 -0.37
N ALA A 100 -0.73 -1.26 -0.38
CA ALA A 100 -0.97 -2.69 -0.24
C ALA A 100 -0.69 -3.38 -1.56
N ILE A 101 0.05 -4.49 -1.51
CA ILE A 101 0.38 -5.26 -2.72
C ILE A 101 -0.12 -6.69 -2.60
N CYS A 102 -0.45 -7.28 -3.74
CA CYS A 102 -0.82 -8.68 -3.83
C CYS A 102 -0.21 -9.29 -5.10
N GLY A 103 0.58 -10.33 -4.92
CA GLY A 103 1.22 -11.05 -6.02
C GLY A 103 0.70 -12.47 -6.10
N THR A 104 0.60 -13.01 -7.32
CA THR A 104 0.13 -14.38 -7.54
C THR A 104 1.23 -15.40 -7.27
N ASP A 105 2.49 -14.96 -7.28
CA ASP A 105 3.65 -15.79 -6.97
C ASP A 105 4.80 -14.90 -6.47
N SER A 106 5.91 -15.51 -6.08
CA SER A 106 7.08 -14.78 -5.57
C SER A 106 7.68 -13.82 -6.59
N THR A 107 7.69 -14.19 -7.86
CA THR A 107 8.28 -13.37 -8.92
C THR A 107 7.46 -12.10 -9.14
N SER A 108 6.13 -12.22 -9.23
CA SER A 108 5.27 -11.04 -9.40
C SER A 108 5.30 -10.14 -8.17
N HIS A 109 5.37 -10.71 -6.98
CA HIS A 109 5.46 -9.96 -5.73
C HIS A 109 6.75 -9.12 -5.70
N ILE A 110 7.89 -9.73 -5.98
CA ILE A 110 9.19 -9.03 -6.02
C ILE A 110 9.19 -7.96 -7.10
N GLY A 111 8.64 -8.27 -8.28
CA GLY A 111 8.55 -7.30 -9.37
C GLY A 111 7.76 -6.07 -9.00
N MET A 112 6.64 -6.23 -8.31
CA MET A 112 5.85 -5.10 -7.84
C MET A 112 6.58 -4.29 -6.78
N LEU A 113 7.24 -4.95 -5.83
CA LEU A 113 8.06 -4.25 -4.84
C LEU A 113 9.13 -3.39 -5.49
N GLN A 114 9.83 -3.93 -6.48
CA GLN A 114 10.86 -3.20 -7.21
C GLN A 114 10.29 -1.99 -7.95
N SER A 115 9.13 -2.16 -8.60
CA SER A 115 8.48 -1.07 -9.33
C SER A 115 8.00 0.04 -8.39
N ILE A 116 7.41 -0.32 -7.25
CA ILE A 116 7.00 0.65 -6.24
C ILE A 116 8.21 1.38 -5.67
N ALA A 117 9.28 0.65 -5.35
CA ALA A 117 10.50 1.24 -4.83
C ALA A 117 11.13 2.24 -5.80
N ALA A 118 11.08 1.95 -7.10
CA ALA A 118 11.61 2.86 -8.12
C ALA A 118 10.84 4.19 -8.16
N VAL A 119 9.51 4.15 -8.01
CA VAL A 119 8.68 5.35 -7.99
C VAL A 119 8.85 6.11 -6.68
N LEU A 120 8.71 5.43 -5.55
CA LEU A 120 8.75 6.07 -4.23
C LEU A 120 10.17 6.48 -3.82
N GLY A 121 11.18 5.90 -4.43
CA GLY A 121 12.57 6.29 -4.24
C GLY A 121 12.98 7.52 -5.06
N ASP A 122 12.16 7.93 -6.02
CA ASP A 122 12.38 9.16 -6.77
C ASP A 122 11.80 10.32 -5.97
N LYS A 123 12.66 11.21 -5.49
CA LYS A 123 12.27 12.29 -4.59
C LYS A 123 11.19 13.19 -5.18
N THR A 124 11.30 13.53 -6.45
CA THR A 124 10.34 14.41 -7.13
C THR A 124 8.97 13.74 -7.23
N LYS A 125 8.94 12.46 -7.62
CA LYS A 125 7.71 11.69 -7.72
C LYS A 125 7.05 11.52 -6.35
N LEU A 126 7.83 11.21 -5.34
CA LEU A 126 7.32 11.05 -3.98
C LEU A 126 6.68 12.35 -3.47
N GLU A 127 7.32 13.49 -3.70
CA GLU A 127 6.76 14.78 -3.29
C GLU A 127 5.41 15.05 -3.95
N ILE A 128 5.26 14.71 -5.22
CA ILE A 128 3.98 14.86 -5.92
C ILE A 128 2.92 13.93 -5.30
N ILE A 129 3.26 12.69 -5.05
CA ILE A 129 2.33 11.73 -4.43
C ILE A 129 1.89 12.19 -3.04
N LEU A 130 2.80 12.77 -2.27
CA LEU A 130 2.50 13.24 -0.91
C LEU A 130 1.68 14.53 -0.88
N ASN A 131 1.74 15.36 -1.90
CA ASN A 131 1.20 16.71 -1.85
C ASN A 131 0.12 17.03 -2.89
N SER A 132 0.03 16.26 -3.98
CA SER A 132 -0.96 16.54 -5.02
C SER A 132 -2.38 16.22 -4.55
N ASP A 133 -3.33 17.08 -4.90
CA ASP A 133 -4.74 16.81 -4.68
C ASP A 133 -5.41 16.18 -5.90
N SER A 134 -4.63 15.92 -6.96
CA SER A 134 -5.11 15.32 -8.20
C SER A 134 -4.77 13.84 -8.26
N GLU A 135 -5.78 12.98 -8.17
CA GLU A 135 -5.59 11.54 -8.37
C GLU A 135 -5.02 11.26 -9.76
N GLU A 136 -5.43 12.03 -10.76
CA GLU A 136 -4.97 11.87 -12.14
C GLU A 136 -3.47 12.13 -12.27
N GLU A 137 -2.97 13.17 -11.60
CA GLU A 137 -1.55 13.47 -11.58
C GLU A 137 -0.75 12.34 -10.95
N ILE A 138 -1.23 11.83 -9.82
CA ILE A 138 -0.59 10.71 -9.13
C ILE A 138 -0.60 9.45 -10.00
N LEU A 139 -1.72 9.16 -10.66
CA LEU A 139 -1.82 8.03 -11.57
C LEU A 139 -0.83 8.12 -12.72
N SER A 140 -0.63 9.32 -13.28
CA SER A 140 0.30 9.50 -14.39
C SER A 140 1.75 9.23 -13.98
N ILE A 141 2.07 9.48 -12.71
CA ILE A 141 3.41 9.21 -12.16
C ILE A 141 3.61 7.72 -11.91
N LEU A 142 2.57 7.03 -11.43
CA LEU A 142 2.62 5.60 -11.13
C LEU A 142 2.62 4.72 -12.38
N ASN A 143 1.97 5.15 -13.42
CA ASN A 143 1.89 4.43 -14.69
C ASN A 143 2.93 4.97 -15.68
#